data_2119aac85943498640a98518337d02d0
#
_entry.id   2119aac85943498640a98518337d02d0
#
_cell.length_a   1.000
_cell.length_b   1.000
_cell.length_c   1.000
_cell.angle_alpha   90.00
_cell.angle_beta   90.00
_cell.angle_gamma   90.00
#
_symmetry.space_group_name_H-M   'P 1'
#
loop_
_entity.id
_entity.type
_entity.pdbx_description
1 polymer ?
#
loop_
_entity_poly.entity_id
_entity_poly.type
_entity_poly.pdbx_seq_one_letter_code
_entity_poly.pdbx_strand_id
1 'polypeptide(L)'
;DVRVEQISQPDVNINLVTLNAKGSEKQHELQLRIQGEPVSGQLNLAGSFDRKEERWKGTLSNTRFQTPVGPWSLTRDIALDYRNKEQKISIGPHCWLNPNAELCVPQTIDAGAEGRAVVNLNRFDLAMLKPFMPETTQASGIFTGKADVAWDTTKEGLPQGSITLSGRNVQVTQTVNDAALPVAFQTLNLTAELRNNRAELGWTIRLTNNGQFDGQVQVTDPQGRRNLGGNVNIRNFNLAMINPIFTRGEKAAGMVSANLRLGGDVQSPQLFGQLQVTGVDIDGNFMPFDMQPSQLAVNFNGMRSTLAGTVRTQQGEIYLNGDADWSQIENWRARVTAKGSKVRITVPPMVRMDVSPDVVFEATPNLFTLDGRVDVPWARIVVHDLPESAVGVSSDVVMLNDNLQPEEPKTASIPINSNLIVHVGNNVRIDAFGLKARLTGDLNVVQDKQGLGLNGQINIPEGRFHAYGQDLIVRKGELLFSGPPDQPYLNIEAIRNPDATEDDVIAGVRVTGLADEPKAEIFSDPAMSQQAALSYLLRGQGLESDQSDSAAMTSMLIGLGVAQSGQIVGKIGETFGVSNLALDTQGVGDSSQVVVSGYVLPGLQVKYGVGIFDSIATLTLRYRLMPKLYLEAV
;
A
#
# COMPACT_ATOMS: atom_id res chain seq x y z
N ASP A 1 -59.87 -5.96 22.28
CA ASP A 1 -59.02 -6.19 21.09
C ASP A 1 -58.54 -4.85 20.58
N VAL A 2 -57.24 -4.72 20.48
CA VAL A 2 -56.60 -3.55 19.90
C VAL A 2 -55.79 -4.00 18.72
N ARG A 3 -55.94 -3.28 17.60
CA ARG A 3 -55.19 -3.54 16.38
C ARG A 3 -54.58 -2.23 15.89
N VAL A 4 -53.26 -2.21 15.69
CA VAL A 4 -52.53 -1.08 15.12
C VAL A 4 -51.85 -1.55 13.83
N GLU A 5 -52.10 -0.85 12.74
CA GLU A 5 -51.51 -1.13 11.45
C GLU A 5 -50.51 -0.02 11.06
N GLN A 6 -49.35 -0.44 10.57
CA GLN A 6 -48.31 0.41 10.00
C GLN A 6 -47.76 1.49 10.97
N ILE A 7 -46.81 1.09 11.80
CA ILE A 7 -45.92 2.01 12.50
C ILE A 7 -44.60 2.06 11.71
N SER A 8 -44.30 3.21 11.13
CA SER A 8 -43.07 3.40 10.34
C SER A 8 -42.21 4.46 10.99
N GLN A 9 -40.98 4.06 11.35
CA GLN A 9 -39.89 4.95 11.77
C GLN A 9 -38.64 4.58 10.99
N PRO A 10 -37.62 5.44 10.94
CA PRO A 10 -36.34 5.04 10.33
C PRO A 10 -35.85 3.73 10.96
N ASP A 11 -35.57 2.73 10.14
CA ASP A 11 -35.08 1.39 10.49
C ASP A 11 -36.10 0.48 11.22
N VAL A 12 -37.34 0.92 11.43
CA VAL A 12 -38.40 0.12 12.06
C VAL A 12 -39.69 0.18 11.25
N ASN A 13 -40.09 -0.95 10.67
CA ASN A 13 -41.33 -1.08 9.92
C ASN A 13 -42.23 -2.15 10.55
N ILE A 14 -43.17 -1.74 11.36
CA ILE A 14 -44.13 -2.63 11.98
C ILE A 14 -45.43 -2.60 11.16
N ASN A 15 -45.78 -3.74 10.55
CA ASN A 15 -46.95 -3.85 9.68
C ASN A 15 -48.25 -4.02 10.47
N LEU A 16 -48.19 -4.73 11.58
CA LEU A 16 -49.37 -5.08 12.35
C LEU A 16 -49.00 -5.38 13.81
N VAL A 17 -49.73 -4.76 14.71
CA VAL A 17 -49.72 -5.12 16.13
C VAL A 17 -51.12 -5.46 16.54
N THR A 18 -51.34 -6.67 17.04
CA THR A 18 -52.61 -7.11 17.58
C THR A 18 -52.50 -7.42 19.07
N LEU A 19 -53.39 -6.88 19.86
CA LEU A 19 -53.47 -7.12 21.28
C LEU A 19 -54.85 -7.64 21.61
N ASN A 20 -54.93 -8.85 22.13
CA ASN A 20 -56.18 -9.47 22.61
C ASN A 20 -56.09 -9.66 24.12
N ALA A 21 -57.03 -9.08 24.84
CA ALA A 21 -57.13 -9.24 26.28
C ALA A 21 -58.51 -9.77 26.62
N LYS A 22 -58.58 -10.75 27.49
CA LYS A 22 -59.85 -11.31 27.96
C LYS A 22 -59.73 -11.75 29.42
N GLY A 23 -60.85 -11.81 30.08
CA GLY A 23 -60.93 -12.29 31.45
C GLY A 23 -61.36 -11.22 32.42
N SER A 24 -61.14 -11.50 33.69
CA SER A 24 -61.50 -10.64 34.83
C SER A 24 -60.22 -10.22 35.58
N GLU A 25 -60.34 -9.35 36.53
CA GLU A 25 -59.27 -8.93 37.41
C GLU A 25 -58.57 -10.10 38.11
N LYS A 26 -59.34 -11.12 38.50
CA LYS A 26 -58.82 -12.31 39.17
C LYS A 26 -58.23 -13.33 38.25
N GLN A 27 -58.55 -13.30 36.97
CA GLN A 27 -58.03 -14.20 35.98
C GLN A 27 -58.13 -13.57 34.59
N HIS A 28 -57.04 -13.18 34.03
CA HIS A 28 -57.00 -12.57 32.71
C HIS A 28 -55.84 -13.12 31.87
N GLU A 29 -56.01 -13.00 30.55
CA GLU A 29 -55.03 -13.39 29.55
C GLU A 29 -54.84 -12.29 28.55
N LEU A 30 -53.60 -12.08 28.16
CA LEU A 30 -53.19 -11.12 27.16
C LEU A 30 -52.39 -11.83 26.07
N GLN A 31 -52.75 -11.61 24.81
CA GLN A 31 -51.98 -12.11 23.66
C GLN A 31 -51.55 -10.92 22.84
N LEU A 32 -50.24 -10.83 22.61
CA LEU A 32 -49.64 -9.80 21.78
C LEU A 32 -48.99 -10.45 20.58
N ARG A 33 -49.27 -9.92 19.38
CA ARG A 33 -48.58 -10.28 18.13
C ARG A 33 -48.06 -9.04 17.45
N ILE A 34 -46.81 -9.09 17.03
CA ILE A 34 -46.14 -8.05 16.27
C ILE A 34 -45.66 -8.65 14.97
N GLN A 35 -46.04 -8.03 13.84
CA GLN A 35 -45.53 -8.38 12.51
C GLN A 35 -44.81 -7.16 11.93
N GLY A 36 -43.56 -7.34 11.58
CA GLY A 36 -42.77 -6.26 11.01
C GLY A 36 -41.28 -6.57 10.98
N GLU A 37 -40.52 -5.59 10.64
CA GLU A 37 -39.09 -5.65 10.66
C GLU A 37 -38.52 -4.47 11.45
N PRO A 38 -37.43 -4.63 12.20
CA PRO A 38 -36.56 -5.81 12.28
C PRO A 38 -37.05 -6.92 13.21
N VAL A 39 -38.11 -6.69 13.96
CA VAL A 39 -38.60 -7.66 14.97
C VAL A 39 -40.07 -8.01 14.72
N SER A 40 -40.35 -9.31 14.67
CA SER A 40 -41.69 -9.86 14.71
C SER A 40 -41.79 -10.91 15.81
N GLY A 41 -42.99 -11.13 16.35
CA GLY A 41 -43.12 -12.13 17.39
C GLY A 41 -44.48 -12.17 18.04
N GLN A 42 -44.55 -13.05 19.02
CA GLN A 42 -45.77 -13.22 19.83
C GLN A 42 -45.41 -13.49 21.30
N LEU A 43 -46.28 -13.09 22.18
CA LEU A 43 -46.21 -13.44 23.58
C LEU A 43 -47.60 -13.63 24.16
N ASN A 44 -47.70 -14.47 25.17
CA ASN A 44 -48.91 -14.71 25.94
C ASN A 44 -48.63 -14.44 27.39
N LEU A 45 -49.46 -13.59 27.99
CA LEU A 45 -49.37 -13.23 29.38
C LEU A 45 -50.66 -13.60 30.09
N ALA A 46 -50.59 -14.39 31.14
CA ALA A 46 -51.75 -14.78 31.95
C ALA A 46 -51.48 -14.42 33.41
N GLY A 47 -52.47 -13.89 34.08
CA GLY A 47 -52.23 -13.47 35.46
C GLY A 47 -53.49 -13.15 36.24
N SER A 48 -53.26 -12.72 37.50
CA SER A 48 -54.29 -12.30 38.44
C SER A 48 -53.80 -11.05 39.19
N PHE A 49 -54.75 -10.16 39.48
CA PHE A 49 -54.48 -8.94 40.22
C PHE A 49 -55.23 -8.93 41.53
N ASP A 50 -54.56 -8.64 42.65
CA ASP A 50 -55.15 -8.47 43.99
C ASP A 50 -55.14 -6.98 44.34
N ARG A 51 -56.34 -6.40 44.47
CA ARG A 51 -56.54 -4.97 44.79
C ARG A 51 -56.05 -4.57 46.17
N LYS A 52 -56.20 -5.47 47.17
CA LYS A 52 -55.81 -5.14 48.55
C LYS A 52 -54.29 -5.02 48.67
N GLU A 53 -53.56 -5.92 48.05
CA GLU A 53 -52.12 -5.93 48.11
C GLU A 53 -51.48 -5.16 46.94
N GLU A 54 -52.29 -4.70 45.96
CA GLU A 54 -51.82 -4.09 44.73
C GLU A 54 -50.74 -4.93 44.04
N ARG A 55 -51.05 -6.22 43.95
CA ARG A 55 -50.09 -7.22 43.46
C ARG A 55 -50.62 -7.97 42.25
N TRP A 56 -49.80 -8.03 41.21
CA TRP A 56 -50.08 -8.79 40.02
C TRP A 56 -49.16 -10.00 39.96
N LYS A 57 -49.72 -11.19 39.81
CA LYS A 57 -48.97 -12.42 39.60
C LYS A 57 -49.37 -13.02 38.27
N GLY A 58 -48.39 -13.44 37.48
CA GLY A 58 -48.66 -14.02 36.20
C GLY A 58 -47.52 -14.82 35.62
N THR A 59 -47.76 -15.29 34.41
CA THR A 59 -46.85 -16.13 33.66
C THR A 59 -46.75 -15.62 32.24
N LEU A 60 -45.54 -15.49 31.74
CA LEU A 60 -45.27 -15.24 30.34
C LEU A 60 -44.97 -16.58 29.67
N SER A 61 -45.75 -16.93 28.61
CA SER A 61 -45.66 -18.21 27.92
C SER A 61 -45.74 -18.04 26.43
N ASN A 62 -45.40 -19.09 25.68
CA ASN A 62 -45.46 -19.14 24.21
C ASN A 62 -44.81 -17.90 23.53
N THR A 63 -43.71 -17.47 24.05
CA THR A 63 -43.03 -16.27 23.56
C THR A 63 -41.97 -16.63 22.54
N ARG A 64 -42.12 -16.04 21.36
CA ARG A 64 -41.20 -16.21 20.23
C ARG A 64 -40.95 -14.87 19.55
N PHE A 65 -39.72 -14.62 19.19
CA PHE A 65 -39.35 -13.45 18.44
C PHE A 65 -38.52 -13.86 17.22
N GLN A 66 -38.80 -13.21 16.10
CA GLN A 66 -37.95 -13.26 14.92
C GLN A 66 -37.12 -11.97 14.88
N THR A 67 -35.81 -12.10 14.86
CA THR A 67 -34.87 -10.97 14.88
C THR A 67 -33.89 -11.08 13.72
N PRO A 68 -33.10 -10.02 13.40
CA PRO A 68 -32.08 -10.13 12.37
C PRO A 68 -31.01 -11.20 12.63
N VAL A 69 -30.85 -11.64 13.88
CA VAL A 69 -29.94 -12.75 14.25
C VAL A 69 -30.68 -14.09 14.38
N GLY A 70 -31.89 -14.18 13.87
CA GLY A 70 -32.69 -15.40 13.82
C GLY A 70 -33.81 -15.47 14.84
N PRO A 71 -34.48 -16.65 14.96
CA PRO A 71 -35.60 -16.84 15.85
C PRO A 71 -35.15 -17.10 17.28
N TRP A 72 -35.88 -16.47 18.24
CA TRP A 72 -35.70 -16.70 19.68
C TRP A 72 -36.98 -17.20 20.27
N SER A 73 -36.90 -18.20 21.12
CA SER A 73 -38.07 -18.74 21.83
C SER A 73 -37.75 -19.01 23.29
N LEU A 74 -38.73 -18.82 24.14
CA LEU A 74 -38.63 -19.27 25.53
C LEU A 74 -38.69 -20.78 25.61
N THR A 75 -37.79 -21.36 26.42
CA THR A 75 -37.77 -22.82 26.67
C THR A 75 -38.75 -23.23 27.75
N ARG A 76 -39.12 -22.32 28.63
CA ARG A 76 -40.13 -22.52 29.68
C ARG A 76 -40.77 -21.22 30.04
N ASP A 77 -41.91 -21.29 30.71
CA ASP A 77 -42.67 -20.12 31.13
C ASP A 77 -41.92 -19.28 32.17
N ILE A 78 -42.07 -17.97 32.06
CA ILE A 78 -41.49 -17.03 33.02
C ILE A 78 -42.53 -16.68 34.06
N ALA A 79 -42.24 -16.93 35.36
CA ALA A 79 -43.04 -16.47 36.46
C ALA A 79 -42.80 -14.98 36.71
N LEU A 80 -43.86 -14.19 36.75
CA LEU A 80 -43.80 -12.75 36.99
C LEU A 80 -44.62 -12.40 38.25
N ASP A 81 -44.10 -11.48 39.05
CA ASP A 81 -44.73 -11.03 40.26
C ASP A 81 -44.46 -9.53 40.46
N TYR A 82 -45.47 -8.70 40.19
CA TYR A 82 -45.34 -7.25 40.32
C TYR A 82 -46.06 -6.77 41.58
N ARG A 83 -45.35 -6.06 42.45
CA ARG A 83 -45.83 -5.49 43.71
C ARG A 83 -45.78 -3.97 43.60
N ASN A 84 -46.96 -3.35 43.42
CA ASN A 84 -47.06 -1.91 43.20
C ASN A 84 -46.68 -1.08 44.43
N LYS A 85 -47.00 -1.56 45.63
CA LYS A 85 -46.65 -0.85 46.87
C LYS A 85 -45.14 -0.72 47.06
N GLU A 86 -44.41 -1.73 46.66
CA GLU A 86 -42.95 -1.75 46.72
C GLU A 86 -42.31 -1.28 45.41
N GLN A 87 -43.10 -1.14 44.34
CA GLN A 87 -42.62 -0.85 42.98
C GLN A 87 -41.52 -1.80 42.54
N LYS A 88 -41.73 -3.10 42.78
CA LYS A 88 -40.79 -4.16 42.41
C LYS A 88 -41.46 -5.23 41.57
N ILE A 89 -40.69 -5.77 40.64
CA ILE A 89 -41.08 -6.92 39.83
C ILE A 89 -40.08 -8.06 40.04
N SER A 90 -40.62 -9.26 40.31
CA SER A 90 -39.80 -10.50 40.32
C SER A 90 -39.98 -11.23 39.00
N ILE A 91 -38.88 -11.55 38.36
CA ILE A 91 -38.83 -12.29 37.11
C ILE A 91 -38.16 -13.63 37.37
N GLY A 92 -38.90 -14.70 37.17
CA GLY A 92 -38.40 -16.05 37.44
C GLY A 92 -37.32 -16.52 36.47
N PRO A 93 -36.62 -17.59 36.84
CA PRO A 93 -35.56 -18.16 35.97
C PRO A 93 -36.14 -18.62 34.65
N HIS A 94 -35.40 -18.40 33.58
CA HIS A 94 -35.82 -18.78 32.22
C HIS A 94 -34.64 -18.77 31.26
N CYS A 95 -34.84 -19.35 30.07
CA CYS A 95 -33.89 -19.33 29.00
C CYS A 95 -34.53 -18.95 27.67
N TRP A 96 -33.79 -18.23 26.86
CA TRP A 96 -34.11 -17.93 25.47
C TRP A 96 -33.23 -18.77 24.56
N LEU A 97 -33.85 -19.49 23.63
CA LEU A 97 -33.17 -20.39 22.73
C LEU A 97 -33.26 -19.88 21.28
N ASN A 98 -32.12 -19.80 20.65
CA ASN A 98 -31.94 -19.61 19.22
C ASN A 98 -31.23 -20.85 18.68
N PRO A 99 -31.39 -21.25 17.40
CA PRO A 99 -30.63 -22.38 16.85
C PRO A 99 -29.12 -22.34 17.10
N ASN A 100 -28.56 -21.13 17.24
CA ASN A 100 -27.12 -20.90 17.39
C ASN A 100 -26.74 -20.23 18.71
N ALA A 101 -27.69 -20.00 19.61
CA ALA A 101 -27.42 -19.33 20.87
C ALA A 101 -28.39 -19.74 21.95
N GLU A 102 -27.93 -19.63 23.20
CA GLU A 102 -28.75 -19.85 24.38
C GLU A 102 -28.41 -18.79 25.44
N LEU A 103 -29.39 -17.99 25.81
CA LEU A 103 -29.29 -16.96 26.83
C LEU A 103 -30.20 -17.32 27.99
N CYS A 104 -29.65 -17.43 29.21
CA CYS A 104 -30.39 -17.85 30.37
C CYS A 104 -30.32 -16.82 31.52
N VAL A 105 -31.42 -16.71 32.24
CA VAL A 105 -31.50 -16.06 33.53
C VAL A 105 -31.61 -17.17 34.56
N PRO A 106 -30.53 -17.50 35.30
CA PRO A 106 -30.50 -18.72 36.13
C PRO A 106 -31.21 -18.57 37.47
N GLN A 107 -31.43 -17.33 37.92
CA GLN A 107 -32.05 -17.03 39.22
C GLN A 107 -33.10 -15.94 39.06
N THR A 108 -34.03 -15.89 39.99
CA THR A 108 -35.05 -14.85 40.03
C THR A 108 -34.41 -13.47 40.09
N ILE A 109 -34.86 -12.58 39.22
CA ILE A 109 -34.47 -11.17 39.22
C ILE A 109 -35.53 -10.41 40.00
N ASP A 110 -35.13 -9.75 41.11
CA ASP A 110 -35.95 -8.77 41.79
C ASP A 110 -35.53 -7.38 41.34
N ALA A 111 -36.37 -6.75 40.54
CA ALA A 111 -36.07 -5.46 39.92
C ALA A 111 -36.99 -4.37 40.46
N GLY A 112 -36.39 -3.30 40.93
CA GLY A 112 -37.06 -2.10 41.39
C GLY A 112 -36.08 -0.95 41.37
N ALA A 113 -36.21 -0.02 42.34
CA ALA A 113 -35.20 1.01 42.53
C ALA A 113 -33.82 0.41 42.84
N GLU A 114 -33.82 -0.72 43.53
CA GLU A 114 -32.67 -1.57 43.76
C GLU A 114 -32.88 -2.92 43.07
N GLY A 115 -31.83 -3.57 42.64
CA GLY A 115 -31.94 -4.90 42.06
C GLY A 115 -30.63 -5.51 41.66
N ARG A 116 -30.70 -6.79 41.32
CA ARG A 116 -29.58 -7.57 40.81
C ARG A 116 -30.08 -8.52 39.74
N ALA A 117 -29.37 -8.59 38.65
CA ALA A 117 -29.65 -9.51 37.57
C ALA A 117 -28.39 -10.30 37.18
N VAL A 118 -28.55 -11.61 37.03
CA VAL A 118 -27.53 -12.49 36.52
C VAL A 118 -28.03 -13.07 35.22
N VAL A 119 -27.21 -12.98 34.17
CA VAL A 119 -27.51 -13.49 32.84
C VAL A 119 -26.35 -14.36 32.40
N ASN A 120 -26.65 -15.57 31.97
CA ASN A 120 -25.66 -16.48 31.40
C ASN A 120 -25.86 -16.60 29.90
N LEU A 121 -24.79 -16.42 29.17
CA LEU A 121 -24.70 -16.78 27.74
C LEU A 121 -24.08 -18.18 27.69
N ASN A 122 -24.94 -19.19 27.60
CA ASN A 122 -24.45 -20.59 27.60
C ASN A 122 -23.81 -20.98 26.28
N ARG A 123 -24.28 -20.38 25.20
CA ARG A 123 -23.78 -20.62 23.87
C ARG A 123 -24.12 -19.42 22.99
N PHE A 124 -23.16 -18.97 22.23
CA PHE A 124 -23.35 -17.98 21.18
C PHE A 124 -22.40 -18.31 20.02
N ASP A 125 -22.97 -18.70 18.89
CA ASP A 125 -22.19 -18.95 17.67
C ASP A 125 -21.90 -17.61 16.98
N LEU A 126 -20.63 -17.30 16.80
CA LEU A 126 -20.19 -16.05 16.21
C LEU A 126 -20.66 -15.87 14.77
N ALA A 127 -20.95 -16.96 14.06
CA ALA A 127 -21.50 -16.93 12.69
C ALA A 127 -22.85 -16.22 12.61
N MET A 128 -23.59 -16.11 13.72
CA MET A 128 -24.84 -15.34 13.78
C MET A 128 -24.65 -13.85 13.45
N LEU A 129 -23.48 -13.32 13.66
CA LEU A 129 -23.16 -11.91 13.39
C LEU A 129 -22.84 -11.63 11.92
N LYS A 130 -22.88 -12.65 11.06
CA LYS A 130 -22.59 -12.51 9.63
C LYS A 130 -23.36 -11.38 8.94
N PRO A 131 -24.68 -11.17 9.20
CA PRO A 131 -25.42 -10.06 8.60
C PRO A 131 -24.91 -8.67 8.98
N PHE A 132 -24.18 -8.55 10.09
CA PHE A 132 -23.64 -7.30 10.61
C PHE A 132 -22.16 -7.10 10.31
N MET A 133 -21.51 -8.11 9.74
CA MET A 133 -20.11 -8.05 9.38
C MET A 133 -19.93 -7.65 7.92
N PRO A 134 -18.84 -6.97 7.58
CA PRO A 134 -18.49 -6.76 6.18
C PRO A 134 -18.39 -8.09 5.42
N GLU A 135 -18.71 -8.09 4.13
CA GLU A 135 -18.62 -9.30 3.29
C GLU A 135 -17.20 -9.88 3.25
N THR A 136 -16.20 -9.03 3.48
CA THR A 136 -14.79 -9.42 3.52
C THR A 136 -14.37 -10.12 4.81
N THR A 137 -15.23 -10.12 5.83
CA THR A 137 -14.94 -10.71 7.14
C THR A 137 -15.82 -11.94 7.39
N GLN A 138 -15.19 -13.06 7.73
CA GLN A 138 -15.86 -14.27 8.16
C GLN A 138 -15.39 -14.63 9.56
N ALA A 139 -16.34 -14.91 10.46
CA ALA A 139 -16.02 -15.27 11.82
C ALA A 139 -16.78 -16.54 12.21
N SER A 140 -16.12 -17.41 12.95
CA SER A 140 -16.69 -18.64 13.50
C SER A 140 -16.17 -18.87 14.90
N GLY A 141 -16.86 -19.70 15.66
CA GLY A 141 -16.50 -20.03 17.02
C GLY A 141 -17.67 -19.82 17.97
N ILE A 142 -17.50 -20.29 19.20
CA ILE A 142 -18.55 -20.28 20.21
C ILE A 142 -18.10 -19.48 21.41
N PHE A 143 -18.91 -18.49 21.82
CA PHE A 143 -18.72 -17.74 23.03
C PHE A 143 -19.63 -18.25 24.14
N THR A 144 -19.10 -18.26 25.35
CA THR A 144 -19.85 -18.40 26.59
C THR A 144 -19.58 -17.18 27.45
N GLY A 145 -20.53 -16.83 28.30
CA GLY A 145 -20.35 -15.64 29.13
C GLY A 145 -21.30 -15.57 30.30
N LYS A 146 -21.02 -14.61 31.16
CA LYS A 146 -21.86 -14.31 32.31
C LYS A 146 -21.84 -12.82 32.58
N ALA A 147 -23.03 -12.25 32.82
CA ALA A 147 -23.19 -10.88 33.30
C ALA A 147 -23.86 -10.89 34.66
N ASP A 148 -23.34 -10.11 35.60
CA ASP A 148 -23.88 -9.94 36.94
C ASP A 148 -23.90 -8.45 37.23
N VAL A 149 -25.11 -7.85 37.27
CA VAL A 149 -25.30 -6.42 37.40
C VAL A 149 -26.17 -6.12 38.60
N ALA A 150 -25.75 -5.21 39.46
CA ALA A 150 -26.51 -4.69 40.59
C ALA A 150 -26.67 -3.18 40.45
N TRP A 151 -27.86 -2.67 40.76
CA TRP A 151 -28.15 -1.26 40.67
C TRP A 151 -28.91 -0.78 41.92
N ASP A 152 -28.75 0.49 42.23
CA ASP A 152 -29.47 1.19 43.28
C ASP A 152 -29.67 2.65 42.83
N THR A 153 -30.87 2.93 42.31
CA THR A 153 -31.20 4.26 41.80
C THR A 153 -31.47 5.26 42.94
N THR A 154 -31.57 4.81 44.20
CA THR A 154 -31.71 5.69 45.36
C THR A 154 -30.39 6.35 45.75
N LYS A 155 -29.29 5.81 45.31
CA LYS A 155 -27.94 6.34 45.52
C LYS A 155 -27.42 6.96 44.26
N GLU A 156 -26.60 8.01 44.40
CA GLU A 156 -25.87 8.57 43.28
C GLU A 156 -24.76 7.60 42.86
N GLY A 157 -24.50 7.54 41.56
CA GLY A 157 -23.45 6.74 41.02
C GLY A 157 -23.91 5.75 39.96
N LEU A 158 -22.95 5.05 39.40
CA LEU A 158 -23.17 4.05 38.37
C LEU A 158 -23.57 2.70 39.01
N PRO A 159 -24.31 1.87 38.28
CA PRO A 159 -24.51 0.48 38.69
C PRO A 159 -23.19 -0.25 38.80
N GLN A 160 -23.18 -1.32 39.59
CA GLN A 160 -22.03 -2.21 39.74
C GLN A 160 -22.29 -3.49 38.98
N GLY A 161 -21.24 -4.04 38.39
CA GLY A 161 -21.40 -5.28 37.68
C GLY A 161 -20.12 -5.85 37.11
N SER A 162 -20.24 -7.06 36.61
CA SER A 162 -19.16 -7.74 35.93
C SER A 162 -19.69 -8.51 34.72
N ILE A 163 -18.91 -8.56 33.66
CA ILE A 163 -19.19 -9.34 32.47
C ILE A 163 -17.94 -10.15 32.15
N THR A 164 -18.11 -11.44 31.92
CA THR A 164 -17.04 -12.31 31.44
C THR A 164 -17.46 -12.99 30.15
N LEU A 165 -16.56 -13.05 29.19
CA LEU A 165 -16.77 -13.74 27.91
C LEU A 165 -15.57 -14.64 27.62
N SER A 166 -15.84 -15.85 27.17
CA SER A 166 -14.83 -16.82 26.77
C SER A 166 -15.17 -17.39 25.40
N GLY A 167 -14.23 -17.36 24.50
CA GLY A 167 -14.38 -17.93 23.17
C GLY A 167 -13.66 -19.25 23.01
N ARG A 168 -14.26 -20.18 22.29
CA ARG A 168 -13.67 -21.48 21.92
C ARG A 168 -13.71 -21.67 20.41
N ASN A 169 -12.62 -22.18 19.84
CA ASN A 169 -12.49 -22.42 18.40
C ASN A 169 -12.84 -21.18 17.57
N VAL A 170 -12.48 -20.01 18.08
CA VAL A 170 -12.74 -18.75 17.41
C VAL A 170 -11.74 -18.57 16.29
N GLN A 171 -12.25 -18.33 15.10
CA GLN A 171 -11.46 -18.03 13.92
C GLN A 171 -12.10 -16.88 13.17
N VAL A 172 -11.31 -15.85 12.89
CA VAL A 172 -11.71 -14.71 12.08
C VAL A 172 -10.85 -14.70 10.82
N THR A 173 -11.50 -14.71 9.67
CA THR A 173 -10.83 -14.62 8.38
C THR A 173 -11.17 -13.30 7.73
N GLN A 174 -10.16 -12.49 7.48
CA GLN A 174 -10.29 -11.22 6.78
C GLN A 174 -9.74 -11.36 5.37
N THR A 175 -10.51 -10.94 4.38
CA THR A 175 -10.04 -10.87 2.99
C THR A 175 -9.40 -9.50 2.76
N VAL A 176 -8.13 -9.52 2.38
CA VAL A 176 -7.35 -8.32 2.06
C VAL A 176 -6.75 -8.51 0.67
N ASN A 177 -7.11 -7.63 -0.29
CA ASN A 177 -6.64 -7.71 -1.68
C ASN A 177 -6.82 -9.11 -2.30
N ASP A 178 -8.01 -9.69 -2.17
CA ASP A 178 -8.39 -11.02 -2.64
C ASP A 178 -7.62 -12.19 -1.97
N ALA A 179 -6.85 -11.92 -0.94
CA ALA A 179 -6.17 -12.93 -0.15
C ALA A 179 -6.86 -13.11 1.21
N ALA A 180 -7.07 -14.34 1.63
CA ALA A 180 -7.67 -14.66 2.92
C ALA A 180 -6.59 -14.67 4.00
N LEU A 181 -6.79 -13.88 5.05
CA LEU A 181 -5.95 -13.86 6.25
C LEU A 181 -6.72 -14.50 7.41
N PRO A 182 -6.50 -15.79 7.70
CA PRO A 182 -7.14 -16.45 8.83
C PRO A 182 -6.39 -16.15 10.13
N VAL A 183 -7.14 -15.81 11.17
CA VAL A 183 -6.63 -15.65 12.52
C VAL A 183 -7.39 -16.61 13.44
N ALA A 184 -6.70 -17.59 13.97
CA ALA A 184 -7.26 -18.57 14.89
C ALA A 184 -6.84 -18.26 16.32
N PHE A 185 -7.80 -18.33 17.22
CA PHE A 185 -7.60 -18.04 18.64
C PHE A 185 -7.61 -19.33 19.44
N GLN A 186 -6.52 -19.61 20.15
CA GLN A 186 -6.47 -20.71 21.10
C GLN A 186 -7.22 -20.37 22.39
N THR A 187 -7.06 -19.13 22.85
CA THR A 187 -7.73 -18.59 24.04
C THR A 187 -8.21 -17.19 23.73
N LEU A 188 -9.46 -16.91 24.09
CA LEU A 188 -10.05 -15.58 23.97
C LEU A 188 -10.93 -15.34 25.18
N ASN A 189 -10.42 -14.61 26.16
CA ASN A 189 -11.13 -14.28 27.40
C ASN A 189 -11.19 -12.76 27.55
N LEU A 190 -12.40 -12.27 27.78
CA LEU A 190 -12.66 -10.85 28.03
C LEU A 190 -13.39 -10.70 29.35
N THR A 191 -13.00 -9.71 30.13
CA THR A 191 -13.66 -9.35 31.40
C THR A 191 -13.92 -7.86 31.42
N ALA A 192 -15.08 -7.47 31.90
CA ALA A 192 -15.42 -6.08 32.15
C ALA A 192 -16.02 -5.97 33.54
N GLU A 193 -15.62 -4.98 34.29
CA GLU A 193 -16.08 -4.78 35.65
C GLU A 193 -16.29 -3.29 35.91
N LEU A 194 -17.41 -2.98 36.57
CA LEU A 194 -17.73 -1.63 37.02
C LEU A 194 -18.07 -1.69 38.50
N ARG A 195 -17.14 -1.20 39.33
CA ARG A 195 -17.32 -1.16 40.79
C ARG A 195 -16.62 0.04 41.41
N ASN A 196 -17.19 0.57 42.49
CA ASN A 196 -16.54 1.63 43.26
C ASN A 196 -16.06 2.80 42.39
N ASN A 197 -16.90 3.22 41.46
CA ASN A 197 -16.60 4.32 40.54
C ASN A 197 -15.36 4.06 39.67
N ARG A 198 -15.18 2.79 39.29
CA ARG A 198 -14.04 2.36 38.48
C ARG A 198 -14.51 1.34 37.46
N ALA A 199 -14.23 1.61 36.19
CA ALA A 199 -14.45 0.69 35.09
C ALA A 199 -13.14 -0.03 34.75
N GLU A 200 -13.20 -1.33 34.57
CA GLU A 200 -12.04 -2.13 34.26
C GLU A 200 -12.37 -3.10 33.12
N LEU A 201 -11.51 -3.13 32.10
CA LEU A 201 -11.58 -4.07 30.99
C LEU A 201 -10.31 -4.89 30.97
N GLY A 202 -10.45 -6.21 31.05
CA GLY A 202 -9.33 -7.14 30.96
C GLY A 202 -9.49 -8.08 29.79
N TRP A 203 -8.38 -8.54 29.24
CA TRP A 203 -8.37 -9.52 28.17
C TRP A 203 -7.16 -10.43 28.25
N THR A 204 -7.37 -11.67 27.84
CA THR A 204 -6.31 -12.65 27.62
C THR A 204 -6.59 -13.30 26.28
N ILE A 205 -5.75 -13.02 25.31
CA ILE A 205 -5.87 -13.52 23.96
C ILE A 205 -4.61 -14.27 23.59
N ARG A 206 -4.76 -15.53 23.22
CA ARG A 206 -3.67 -16.36 22.74
C ARG A 206 -4.02 -16.84 21.35
N LEU A 207 -3.18 -16.44 20.39
CA LEU A 207 -3.35 -16.87 19.00
C LEU A 207 -2.73 -18.27 18.82
N THR A 208 -3.38 -19.08 18.00
CA THR A 208 -2.83 -20.40 17.66
C THR A 208 -1.56 -20.20 16.85
N ASN A 209 -0.45 -20.73 17.37
CA ASN A 209 0.89 -20.66 16.76
C ASN A 209 1.45 -19.24 16.58
N ASN A 210 0.88 -18.22 17.25
CA ASN A 210 1.29 -16.85 16.96
C ASN A 210 1.07 -15.86 18.10
N GLY A 211 1.70 -16.11 19.22
CA GLY A 211 1.82 -15.09 20.25
C GLY A 211 0.63 -14.91 21.18
N GLN A 212 0.80 -14.01 22.10
CA GLN A 212 -0.14 -13.73 23.17
C GLN A 212 -0.31 -12.23 23.35
N PHE A 213 -1.56 -11.81 23.49
CA PHE A 213 -1.94 -10.43 23.76
C PHE A 213 -2.82 -10.40 24.99
N ASP A 214 -2.35 -9.83 26.09
CA ASP A 214 -3.10 -9.71 27.34
C ASP A 214 -2.95 -8.31 27.91
N GLY A 215 -3.89 -7.96 28.77
CA GLY A 215 -3.85 -6.66 29.39
C GLY A 215 -5.09 -6.34 30.20
N GLN A 216 -5.05 -5.14 30.74
CA GLN A 216 -6.07 -4.60 31.58
C GLN A 216 -6.06 -3.08 31.43
N VAL A 217 -7.21 -2.51 31.21
CA VAL A 217 -7.40 -1.05 31.16
C VAL A 217 -8.42 -0.68 32.22
N GLN A 218 -8.13 0.32 33.00
CA GLN A 218 -9.05 0.84 34.01
C GLN A 218 -9.26 2.33 33.84
N VAL A 219 -10.51 2.76 34.05
CA VAL A 219 -10.90 4.16 34.08
C VAL A 219 -11.48 4.43 35.47
N THR A 220 -10.79 5.26 36.22
CA THR A 220 -11.25 5.72 37.53
C THR A 220 -12.08 6.98 37.34
N ASP A 221 -13.20 7.09 38.04
CA ASP A 221 -14.17 8.19 37.91
C ASP A 221 -14.67 8.37 36.45
N PRO A 222 -15.37 7.36 35.88
CA PRO A 222 -15.73 7.37 34.47
C PRO A 222 -16.69 8.49 34.06
N GLN A 223 -17.39 9.08 35.01
CA GLN A 223 -18.28 10.23 34.78
C GLN A 223 -17.57 11.58 35.03
N GLY A 224 -16.42 11.59 35.66
CA GLY A 224 -15.69 12.79 36.03
C GLY A 224 -14.33 12.90 35.32
N ARG A 225 -13.27 12.70 36.07
CA ARG A 225 -11.88 12.89 35.59
C ARG A 225 -11.44 11.87 34.55
N ARG A 226 -12.02 10.66 34.55
CA ARG A 226 -11.69 9.58 33.61
C ARG A 226 -10.20 9.25 33.59
N ASN A 227 -9.61 9.06 34.79
CA ASN A 227 -8.20 8.71 34.90
C ASN A 227 -7.97 7.30 34.35
N LEU A 228 -6.96 7.17 33.50
CA LEU A 228 -6.54 5.90 32.90
C LEU A 228 -5.48 5.20 33.75
N GLY A 229 -5.56 3.89 33.79
CA GLY A 229 -4.53 3.03 34.35
C GLY A 229 -4.54 1.67 33.67
N GLY A 230 -3.61 0.81 34.06
CA GLY A 230 -3.55 -0.54 33.55
C GLY A 230 -2.29 -0.83 32.76
N ASN A 231 -2.28 -1.99 32.11
CA ASN A 231 -1.14 -2.45 31.34
C ASN A 231 -1.61 -3.21 30.09
N VAL A 232 -0.75 -3.22 29.09
CA VAL A 232 -0.92 -3.96 27.84
C VAL A 232 0.35 -4.74 27.56
N ASN A 233 0.24 -6.04 27.36
CA ASN A 233 1.37 -6.91 27.08
C ASN A 233 1.15 -7.66 25.78
N ILE A 234 2.17 -7.68 24.95
CA ILE A 234 2.25 -8.47 23.73
C ILE A 234 3.48 -9.35 23.85
N ARG A 235 3.33 -10.66 23.63
CA ARG A 235 4.41 -11.62 23.74
C ARG A 235 4.49 -12.47 22.49
N ASN A 236 5.68 -12.53 21.89
CA ASN A 236 5.99 -13.44 20.79
C ASN A 236 4.98 -13.41 19.63
N PHE A 237 4.48 -12.22 19.31
CA PHE A 237 3.62 -12.06 18.15
C PHE A 237 4.47 -12.17 16.89
N ASN A 238 4.18 -13.16 16.06
CA ASN A 238 4.97 -13.46 14.86
C ASN A 238 4.41 -12.71 13.64
N LEU A 239 5.23 -11.87 13.02
CA LEU A 239 4.86 -11.13 11.81
C LEU A 239 4.58 -12.04 10.60
N ALA A 240 5.04 -13.29 10.63
CA ALA A 240 4.75 -14.26 9.57
C ALA A 240 3.24 -14.53 9.40
N MET A 241 2.42 -14.13 10.38
CA MET A 241 0.96 -14.22 10.26
C MET A 241 0.41 -13.45 9.07
N ILE A 242 1.07 -12.37 8.63
CA ILE A 242 0.61 -11.57 7.50
C ILE A 242 1.01 -12.15 6.13
N ASN A 243 1.79 -13.23 6.09
CA ASN A 243 2.27 -13.81 4.83
C ASN A 243 1.17 -14.20 3.84
N PRO A 244 -0.02 -14.69 4.27
CA PRO A 244 -1.10 -15.00 3.33
C PRO A 244 -1.60 -13.81 2.51
N ILE A 245 -1.38 -12.57 2.97
CA ILE A 245 -1.75 -11.37 2.23
C ILE A 245 -0.88 -11.16 1.00
N PHE A 246 0.34 -11.68 1.02
CA PHE A 246 1.31 -11.49 -0.05
C PHE A 246 1.02 -12.45 -1.20
N THR A 247 0.86 -11.91 -2.41
CA THR A 247 0.47 -12.66 -3.60
C THR A 247 1.64 -13.05 -4.49
N ARG A 248 2.83 -12.48 -4.27
CA ARG A 248 4.00 -12.64 -5.13
C ARG A 248 5.15 -13.41 -4.48
N GLY A 249 4.85 -14.20 -3.44
CA GLY A 249 5.87 -14.94 -2.70
C GLY A 249 6.68 -14.12 -1.73
N GLU A 250 6.26 -12.90 -1.41
CA GLU A 250 6.85 -12.08 -0.37
C GLU A 250 6.65 -12.77 0.99
N LYS A 251 7.61 -12.63 1.87
CA LYS A 251 7.57 -13.19 3.21
C LYS A 251 8.02 -12.16 4.23
N ALA A 252 7.29 -12.09 5.33
CA ALA A 252 7.69 -11.33 6.49
C ALA A 252 7.98 -12.26 7.65
N ALA A 253 8.97 -11.93 8.44
CA ALA A 253 9.32 -12.61 9.68
C ALA A 253 9.64 -11.56 10.74
N GLY A 254 9.54 -11.95 12.00
CA GLY A 254 9.86 -11.09 13.12
C GLY A 254 8.95 -11.36 14.30
N MET A 255 9.42 -10.99 15.48
CA MET A 255 8.68 -11.14 16.73
C MET A 255 8.42 -9.79 17.36
N VAL A 256 7.16 -9.51 17.65
CA VAL A 256 6.73 -8.30 18.35
C VAL A 256 6.49 -8.64 19.82
N SER A 257 7.09 -7.86 20.70
CA SER A 257 6.86 -7.95 22.15
C SER A 257 6.69 -6.54 22.71
N ALA A 258 5.75 -6.38 23.61
CA ALA A 258 5.51 -5.09 24.26
C ALA A 258 5.09 -5.28 25.69
N ASN A 259 5.53 -4.36 26.53
CA ASN A 259 5.13 -4.27 27.92
C ASN A 259 4.87 -2.80 28.22
N LEU A 260 3.58 -2.42 28.22
CA LEU A 260 3.15 -1.05 28.30
C LEU A 260 2.27 -0.83 29.52
N ARG A 261 2.42 0.33 30.14
CA ARG A 261 1.58 0.82 31.24
C ARG A 261 0.83 2.07 30.78
N LEU A 262 -0.43 2.14 31.14
CA LEU A 262 -1.30 3.27 30.85
C LEU A 262 -1.35 4.25 32.02
N GLY A 263 -1.47 5.51 31.73
CA GLY A 263 -1.66 6.58 32.70
C GLY A 263 -2.40 7.77 32.09
N GLY A 264 -2.40 8.88 32.83
CA GLY A 264 -3.11 10.07 32.38
C GLY A 264 -4.62 9.95 32.50
N ASP A 265 -5.34 10.52 31.54
CA ASP A 265 -6.79 10.46 31.45
C ASP A 265 -7.23 10.12 30.00
N VAL A 266 -8.53 9.95 29.78
CA VAL A 266 -9.06 9.56 28.48
C VAL A 266 -8.81 10.61 27.40
N GLN A 267 -8.76 11.89 27.78
CA GLN A 267 -8.50 12.99 26.85
C GLN A 267 -7.00 13.18 26.59
N SER A 268 -6.17 12.81 27.55
CA SER A 268 -4.72 12.94 27.51
C SER A 268 -4.07 11.62 27.91
N PRO A 269 -4.20 10.56 27.10
CA PRO A 269 -3.67 9.25 27.46
C PRO A 269 -2.14 9.25 27.49
N GLN A 270 -1.57 8.60 28.48
CA GLN A 270 -0.15 8.43 28.64
C GLN A 270 0.23 6.95 28.55
N LEU A 271 1.32 6.66 27.89
CA LEU A 271 1.89 5.33 27.77
C LEU A 271 3.31 5.31 28.34
N PHE A 272 3.63 4.24 29.04
CA PHE A 272 4.97 4.00 29.59
C PHE A 272 5.38 2.58 29.28
N GLY A 273 6.64 2.38 28.92
CA GLY A 273 7.17 1.06 28.65
C GLY A 273 7.81 0.94 27.30
N GLN A 274 7.92 -0.28 26.81
CA GLN A 274 8.70 -0.59 25.62
C GLN A 274 7.97 -1.55 24.70
N LEU A 275 8.03 -1.28 23.41
CA LEU A 275 7.68 -2.20 22.35
C LEU A 275 8.95 -2.58 21.59
N GLN A 276 9.15 -3.87 21.36
CA GLN A 276 10.32 -4.39 20.64
C GLN A 276 9.85 -5.25 19.46
N VAL A 277 10.52 -5.07 18.33
CA VAL A 277 10.39 -5.96 17.19
C VAL A 277 11.77 -6.52 16.88
N THR A 278 11.92 -7.83 16.98
CA THR A 278 13.19 -8.52 16.79
C THR A 278 13.12 -9.48 15.62
N GLY A 279 14.25 -9.70 14.94
CA GLY A 279 14.32 -10.63 13.83
C GLY A 279 13.47 -10.22 12.64
N VAL A 280 13.23 -8.92 12.43
CA VAL A 280 12.46 -8.43 11.29
C VAL A 280 13.21 -8.73 10.02
N ASP A 281 12.58 -9.51 9.15
CA ASP A 281 13.13 -9.89 7.87
C ASP A 281 12.00 -9.91 6.85
N ILE A 282 12.07 -9.00 5.90
CA ILE A 282 11.06 -8.88 4.84
C ILE A 282 11.74 -9.21 3.53
N ASP A 283 11.28 -10.31 2.91
CA ASP A 283 11.72 -10.77 1.62
C ASP A 283 10.67 -10.47 0.57
N GLY A 284 11.09 -9.98 -0.59
CA GLY A 284 10.17 -9.75 -1.69
C GLY A 284 10.76 -8.88 -2.79
N ASN A 285 10.18 -8.97 -3.98
CA ASN A 285 10.65 -8.22 -5.13
C ASN A 285 10.50 -6.70 -5.01
N PHE A 286 9.64 -6.24 -4.08
CA PHE A 286 9.46 -4.81 -3.80
C PHE A 286 10.57 -4.24 -2.91
N MET A 287 11.31 -5.11 -2.20
CA MET A 287 12.41 -4.66 -1.35
C MET A 287 13.64 -4.39 -2.22
N PRO A 288 14.17 -3.16 -2.20
CA PRO A 288 15.33 -2.82 -3.03
C PRO A 288 16.66 -3.37 -2.50
N PHE A 289 16.66 -4.02 -1.34
CA PHE A 289 17.84 -4.61 -0.72
C PHE A 289 17.49 -5.93 -0.06
N ASP A 290 18.50 -6.82 0.12
CA ASP A 290 18.35 -8.05 0.86
C ASP A 290 18.40 -7.76 2.35
N MET A 291 17.24 -7.79 2.98
CA MET A 291 17.11 -7.55 4.41
C MET A 291 17.59 -8.77 5.21
N GLN A 292 18.41 -8.52 6.21
CA GLN A 292 18.80 -9.51 7.22
C GLN A 292 17.99 -9.28 8.49
N PRO A 293 17.93 -10.25 9.42
CA PRO A 293 17.18 -10.05 10.65
C PRO A 293 17.55 -8.76 11.38
N SER A 294 16.57 -7.89 11.54
CA SER A 294 16.71 -6.53 12.03
C SER A 294 15.93 -6.33 13.32
N GLN A 295 16.19 -5.24 14.02
CA GLN A 295 15.53 -4.96 15.29
C GLN A 295 15.06 -3.51 15.37
N LEU A 296 13.99 -3.32 16.11
CA LEU A 296 13.37 -2.03 16.34
C LEU A 296 12.83 -1.97 17.76
N ALA A 297 13.04 -0.87 18.44
CA ALA A 297 12.50 -0.64 19.77
C ALA A 297 11.85 0.74 19.86
N VAL A 298 10.70 0.79 20.49
CA VAL A 298 9.98 2.03 20.78
C VAL A 298 9.82 2.14 22.29
N ASN A 299 10.34 3.22 22.86
CA ASN A 299 10.19 3.53 24.27
C ASN A 299 9.14 4.61 24.45
N PHE A 300 8.17 4.34 25.30
CA PHE A 300 7.08 5.26 25.61
C PHE A 300 7.32 5.91 26.97
N ASN A 301 7.14 7.21 27.03
CA ASN A 301 7.26 7.98 28.26
C ASN A 301 6.23 9.11 28.33
N GLY A 302 5.03 8.75 28.78
CA GLY A 302 3.91 9.67 28.85
C GLY A 302 3.27 9.88 27.50
N MET A 303 3.28 11.11 27.02
CA MET A 303 2.74 11.50 25.73
C MET A 303 3.80 11.59 24.64
N ARG A 304 4.95 11.03 24.91
CA ARG A 304 6.09 10.99 23.99
C ARG A 304 6.63 9.59 23.86
N SER A 305 7.21 9.32 22.72
CA SER A 305 7.93 8.09 22.48
C SER A 305 9.21 8.33 21.70
N THR A 306 10.14 7.42 21.83
CA THR A 306 11.38 7.41 21.06
C THR A 306 11.51 6.08 20.34
N LEU A 307 12.04 6.13 19.14
CA LEU A 307 12.30 4.98 18.30
C LEU A 307 13.80 4.80 18.13
N ALA A 308 14.28 3.59 18.26
CA ALA A 308 15.63 3.21 17.90
C ALA A 308 15.60 1.86 17.22
N GLY A 309 16.33 1.72 16.12
CA GLY A 309 16.39 0.47 15.41
C GLY A 309 17.55 0.40 14.46
N THR A 310 17.84 -0.82 14.02
CA THR A 310 18.86 -1.11 13.03
C THR A 310 18.27 -2.04 12.00
N VAL A 311 18.22 -1.59 10.75
CA VAL A 311 17.88 -2.42 9.61
C VAL A 311 19.18 -2.95 9.04
N ARG A 312 19.37 -4.27 9.12
CA ARG A 312 20.53 -4.95 8.59
C ARG A 312 20.24 -5.41 7.16
N THR A 313 21.20 -5.21 6.31
CA THR A 313 21.16 -5.72 4.95
C THR A 313 22.33 -6.66 4.73
N GLN A 314 22.34 -7.36 3.62
CA GLN A 314 23.47 -8.21 3.27
C GLN A 314 24.77 -7.40 3.17
N GLN A 315 24.66 -6.12 2.80
CA GLN A 315 25.80 -5.21 2.74
C GLN A 315 25.36 -3.83 3.21
N GLY A 316 25.79 -3.44 4.42
CA GLY A 316 25.47 -2.16 5.04
C GLY A 316 24.32 -2.25 6.03
N GLU A 317 24.21 -1.23 6.87
CA GLU A 317 23.17 -1.11 7.89
C GLU A 317 22.52 0.27 7.82
N ILE A 318 21.23 0.32 8.16
CA ILE A 318 20.47 1.57 8.29
C ILE A 318 20.07 1.72 9.75
N TYR A 319 20.45 2.83 10.36
CA TYR A 319 20.08 3.17 11.72
C TYR A 319 18.86 4.07 11.71
N LEU A 320 17.84 3.65 12.44
CA LEU A 320 16.60 4.40 12.60
C LEU A 320 16.57 5.01 14.00
N ASN A 321 16.28 6.30 14.06
CA ASN A 321 16.02 7.03 15.30
C ASN A 321 14.80 7.91 15.08
N GLY A 322 13.96 8.01 16.09
CA GLY A 322 12.78 8.83 15.94
C GLY A 322 12.17 9.21 17.28
N ASP A 323 11.22 10.10 17.19
CA ASP A 323 10.41 10.52 18.31
C ASP A 323 9.00 10.84 17.83
N ALA A 324 8.05 10.71 18.74
CA ALA A 324 6.67 11.08 18.52
C ALA A 324 6.14 11.82 19.74
N ASP A 325 5.25 12.77 19.51
CA ASP A 325 4.62 13.57 20.54
C ASP A 325 3.12 13.67 20.23
N TRP A 326 2.28 13.20 21.15
CA TRP A 326 0.83 13.31 21.05
C TRP A 326 0.23 14.07 22.23
N SER A 327 1.01 14.95 22.85
CA SER A 327 0.54 15.82 23.93
C SER A 327 -0.66 16.67 23.51
N GLN A 328 -0.76 16.97 22.22
CA GLN A 328 -1.95 17.51 21.57
C GLN A 328 -2.43 16.50 20.54
N ILE A 329 -3.48 15.73 20.88
CA ILE A 329 -3.92 14.60 20.07
C ILE A 329 -4.32 15.02 18.66
N GLU A 330 -4.94 16.19 18.51
CA GLU A 330 -5.35 16.71 17.20
C GLU A 330 -4.16 17.18 16.36
N ASN A 331 -3.02 17.49 16.98
CA ASN A 331 -1.80 17.96 16.35
C ASN A 331 -0.60 17.07 16.71
N TRP A 332 -0.79 15.76 16.66
CA TRP A 332 0.31 14.83 16.91
C TRP A 332 1.42 14.97 15.87
N ARG A 333 2.61 14.68 16.27
CA ARG A 333 3.81 14.77 15.43
C ARG A 333 4.69 13.54 15.65
N ALA A 334 5.18 13.00 14.55
CA ALA A 334 6.17 11.95 14.58
C ALA A 334 7.32 12.27 13.63
N ARG A 335 8.52 11.90 14.03
CA ARG A 335 9.73 12.14 13.25
C ARG A 335 10.62 10.90 13.31
N VAL A 336 11.11 10.45 12.15
CA VAL A 336 12.04 9.33 12.04
C VAL A 336 13.21 9.74 11.17
N THR A 337 14.41 9.55 11.67
CA THR A 337 15.64 9.71 10.89
C THR A 337 16.17 8.34 10.50
N ALA A 338 16.59 8.22 9.25
CA ALA A 338 17.23 7.02 8.73
C ALA A 338 18.62 7.38 8.21
N LYS A 339 19.64 6.75 8.76
CA LYS A 339 21.04 6.99 8.41
C LYS A 339 21.75 5.68 8.14
N GLY A 340 22.34 5.56 6.97
CA GLY A 340 23.04 4.36 6.58
C GLY A 340 24.36 4.65 5.89
N SER A 341 25.18 3.62 5.76
CA SER A 341 26.45 3.71 5.07
C SER A 341 26.58 2.54 4.10
N LYS A 342 26.70 2.86 2.82
CA LYS A 342 26.94 1.91 1.73
C LYS A 342 26.00 0.72 1.72
N VAL A 343 24.72 1.01 1.78
CA VAL A 343 23.66 -0.02 1.70
C VAL A 343 23.49 -0.41 0.24
N ARG A 344 23.64 -1.70 -0.05
CA ARG A 344 23.50 -2.21 -1.41
C ARG A 344 22.02 -2.26 -1.81
N ILE A 345 21.67 -1.54 -2.88
CA ILE A 345 20.36 -1.54 -3.51
C ILE A 345 20.48 -2.18 -4.89
N THR A 346 19.57 -3.09 -5.19
CA THR A 346 19.50 -3.74 -6.49
C THR A 346 18.10 -3.58 -7.07
N VAL A 347 18.03 -3.00 -8.27
CA VAL A 347 16.81 -2.92 -9.06
C VAL A 347 17.02 -3.79 -10.30
N PRO A 348 16.66 -5.08 -10.25
CA PRO A 348 16.88 -5.97 -11.39
C PRO A 348 16.10 -5.52 -12.64
N PRO A 349 16.66 -5.73 -13.84
CA PRO A 349 18.01 -6.25 -14.12
C PRO A 349 19.08 -5.16 -14.26
N MET A 350 18.73 -3.88 -14.09
CA MET A 350 19.46 -2.76 -14.66
C MET A 350 20.35 -1.97 -13.69
N VAL A 351 20.04 -1.95 -12.40
CA VAL A 351 20.73 -1.04 -11.47
C VAL A 351 21.21 -1.76 -10.23
N ARG A 352 22.49 -1.61 -9.91
CA ARG A 352 23.07 -1.96 -8.60
C ARG A 352 23.81 -0.74 -8.09
N MET A 353 23.56 -0.37 -6.84
CA MET A 353 24.18 0.82 -6.25
C MET A 353 24.40 0.64 -4.75
N ASP A 354 25.37 1.36 -4.21
CA ASP A 354 25.53 1.57 -2.79
C ASP A 354 24.98 2.95 -2.45
N VAL A 355 24.10 3.00 -1.48
CA VAL A 355 23.50 4.26 -1.02
C VAL A 355 23.84 4.51 0.43
N SER A 356 24.14 5.74 0.75
CA SER A 356 24.33 6.21 2.13
C SER A 356 23.25 7.25 2.41
N PRO A 357 22.07 6.83 2.90
CA PRO A 357 20.99 7.76 3.20
C PRO A 357 21.25 8.50 4.51
N ASP A 358 20.79 9.74 4.57
CA ASP A 358 20.68 10.56 5.76
C ASP A 358 19.41 11.39 5.60
N VAL A 359 18.28 10.79 5.92
CA VAL A 359 16.96 11.32 5.61
C VAL A 359 16.11 11.44 6.88
N VAL A 360 15.18 12.36 6.84
CA VAL A 360 14.22 12.63 7.90
C VAL A 360 12.81 12.52 7.34
N PHE A 361 12.02 11.66 7.94
CA PHE A 361 10.60 11.56 7.69
C PHE A 361 9.84 12.21 8.83
N GLU A 362 8.94 13.14 8.52
CA GLU A 362 8.04 13.75 9.49
C GLU A 362 6.59 13.50 9.10
N ALA A 363 5.78 13.16 10.09
CA ALA A 363 4.36 12.93 9.93
C ALA A 363 3.57 13.83 10.87
N THR A 364 2.56 14.47 10.32
CA THR A 364 1.52 15.20 11.04
C THR A 364 0.16 14.71 10.53
N PRO A 365 -0.96 15.04 11.18
CA PRO A 365 -2.27 14.59 10.68
C PRO A 365 -2.58 14.99 9.24
N ASN A 366 -1.98 16.08 8.75
CA ASN A 366 -2.32 16.65 7.45
C ASN A 366 -1.21 16.54 6.40
N LEU A 367 0.00 16.19 6.81
CA LEU A 367 1.15 16.26 5.90
C LEU A 367 2.23 15.26 6.31
N PHE A 368 2.74 14.53 5.34
CA PHE A 368 3.96 13.75 5.46
C PHE A 368 5.08 14.43 4.67
N THR A 369 6.27 14.55 5.24
CA THR A 369 7.44 15.09 4.57
C THR A 369 8.61 14.13 4.66
N LEU A 370 9.39 14.07 3.59
CA LEU A 370 10.63 13.30 3.53
C LEU A 370 11.74 14.19 2.98
N ASP A 371 12.68 14.56 3.82
CA ASP A 371 13.77 15.48 3.48
C ASP A 371 15.11 14.85 3.81
N GLY A 372 16.14 15.33 3.18
CA GLY A 372 17.50 14.94 3.51
C GLY A 372 18.40 14.75 2.31
N ARG A 373 19.42 13.93 2.51
CA ARG A 373 20.48 13.68 1.55
C ARG A 373 20.68 12.18 1.36
N VAL A 374 20.93 11.79 0.13
CA VAL A 374 21.30 10.42 -0.24
C VAL A 374 22.61 10.49 -1.04
N ASP A 375 23.67 9.93 -0.49
CA ASP A 375 24.93 9.79 -1.21
C ASP A 375 24.96 8.45 -1.95
N VAL A 376 25.40 8.46 -3.20
CA VAL A 376 25.58 7.27 -4.03
C VAL A 376 27.05 7.16 -4.39
N PRO A 377 27.88 6.55 -3.53
CA PRO A 377 29.32 6.45 -3.78
C PRO A 377 29.69 5.47 -4.89
N TRP A 378 28.84 4.51 -5.16
CA TRP A 378 29.06 3.47 -6.16
C TRP A 378 27.75 3.07 -6.81
N ALA A 379 27.76 2.93 -8.12
CA ALA A 379 26.64 2.38 -8.88
C ALA A 379 27.10 1.79 -10.21
N ARG A 380 26.34 0.79 -10.68
CA ARG A 380 26.45 0.21 -12.00
C ARG A 380 25.07 0.18 -12.62
N ILE A 381 24.89 0.99 -13.65
CA ILE A 381 23.61 1.17 -14.34
C ILE A 381 23.80 0.62 -15.74
N VAL A 382 23.09 -0.44 -16.08
CA VAL A 382 23.11 -1.04 -17.41
C VAL A 382 21.70 -0.95 -17.97
N VAL A 383 21.53 -0.14 -19.00
CA VAL A 383 20.24 0.02 -19.67
C VAL A 383 20.29 -0.75 -20.97
N HIS A 384 19.55 -1.83 -21.03
CA HIS A 384 19.28 -2.54 -22.28
C HIS A 384 18.12 -1.84 -23.00
N ASP A 385 18.02 -2.04 -24.30
CA ASP A 385 16.91 -1.53 -25.08
C ASP A 385 15.59 -1.94 -24.40
N LEU A 386 14.72 -0.96 -24.15
CA LEU A 386 13.40 -1.22 -23.61
C LEU A 386 12.69 -2.20 -24.55
N PRO A 387 12.11 -3.29 -24.04
CA PRO A 387 11.33 -4.18 -24.89
C PRO A 387 10.21 -3.36 -25.55
N GLU A 388 10.04 -3.52 -26.85
CA GLU A 388 9.04 -2.82 -27.67
C GLU A 388 7.60 -3.01 -27.16
N SER A 389 7.39 -3.93 -26.20
CA SER A 389 6.10 -4.26 -25.61
C SER A 389 5.71 -3.40 -24.40
N ALA A 390 6.57 -2.48 -23.96
CA ALA A 390 6.22 -1.54 -22.89
C ALA A 390 5.37 -0.39 -23.45
N VAL A 391 4.20 -0.72 -23.98
CA VAL A 391 3.19 0.28 -24.34
C VAL A 391 2.59 0.79 -23.04
N GLY A 392 2.93 1.99 -22.65
CA GLY A 392 2.23 2.69 -21.60
C GLY A 392 0.76 2.89 -21.99
N VAL A 393 -0.13 2.81 -21.03
CA VAL A 393 -1.54 3.14 -21.25
C VAL A 393 -1.58 4.59 -21.72
N SER A 394 -2.23 4.83 -22.87
CA SER A 394 -2.43 6.18 -23.39
C SER A 394 -3.14 7.04 -22.34
N SER A 395 -2.79 8.31 -22.29
CA SER A 395 -3.49 9.30 -21.43
C SER A 395 -4.99 9.42 -21.72
N ASP A 396 -5.42 8.92 -22.89
CA ASP A 396 -6.83 8.94 -23.32
C ASP A 396 -7.62 7.73 -22.85
N VAL A 397 -6.96 6.74 -22.23
CA VAL A 397 -7.62 5.54 -21.72
C VAL A 397 -8.14 5.81 -20.33
N VAL A 398 -9.46 5.70 -20.19
CA VAL A 398 -10.16 5.78 -18.90
C VAL A 398 -10.37 4.34 -18.41
N MET A 399 -9.79 4.01 -17.26
CA MET A 399 -10.07 2.73 -16.60
C MET A 399 -11.44 2.79 -15.96
N LEU A 400 -12.25 1.78 -16.21
CA LEU A 400 -13.57 1.65 -15.62
C LEU A 400 -13.55 0.62 -14.51
N ASN A 401 -14.29 0.90 -13.42
CA ASN A 401 -14.54 -0.07 -12.37
C ASN A 401 -15.55 -1.13 -12.81
N ASP A 402 -15.82 -2.11 -11.96
CA ASP A 402 -16.77 -3.20 -12.24
C ASP A 402 -18.20 -2.70 -12.52
N ASN A 403 -18.52 -1.47 -12.17
CA ASN A 403 -19.81 -0.82 -12.45
C ASN A 403 -19.79 0.04 -13.72
N LEU A 404 -18.76 -0.07 -14.55
CA LEU A 404 -18.57 0.69 -15.78
C LEU A 404 -18.52 2.21 -15.59
N GLN A 405 -18.07 2.64 -14.40
CA GLN A 405 -17.81 4.04 -14.10
C GLN A 405 -16.30 4.30 -14.10
N PRO A 406 -15.86 5.51 -14.45
CA PRO A 406 -14.44 5.85 -14.33
C PRO A 406 -13.93 5.54 -12.94
N GLU A 407 -12.81 4.82 -12.83
CA GLU A 407 -12.15 4.65 -11.54
C GLU A 407 -11.85 6.03 -10.97
N GLU A 408 -12.44 6.32 -9.82
CA GLU A 408 -12.03 7.49 -9.06
C GLU A 408 -10.57 7.31 -8.67
N PRO A 409 -9.72 8.33 -8.87
CA PRO A 409 -8.37 8.28 -8.33
C PRO A 409 -8.49 7.94 -6.84
N LYS A 410 -7.72 6.95 -6.37
CA LYS A 410 -7.69 6.56 -4.96
C LYS A 410 -7.24 7.77 -4.15
N THR A 411 -8.19 8.58 -3.70
CA THR A 411 -7.98 9.89 -3.08
C THR A 411 -7.70 9.82 -1.59
N ALA A 412 -7.40 8.67 -1.05
CA ALA A 412 -7.22 8.51 0.39
C ALA A 412 -5.76 8.51 0.85
N SER A 413 -4.81 8.87 -0.01
CA SER A 413 -3.42 9.00 0.44
C SER A 413 -3.18 10.39 1.02
N ILE A 414 -2.66 10.42 2.24
CA ILE A 414 -2.10 11.64 2.83
C ILE A 414 -0.99 12.13 1.90
N PRO A 415 -0.99 13.41 1.50
CA PRO A 415 0.01 13.90 0.57
C PRO A 415 1.41 13.81 1.18
N ILE A 416 2.34 13.23 0.43
CA ILE A 416 3.74 13.16 0.82
C ILE A 416 4.50 14.21 0.02
N ASN A 417 5.13 15.14 0.72
CA ASN A 417 6.06 16.09 0.12
C ASN A 417 7.47 15.60 0.38
N SER A 418 8.29 15.51 -0.65
CA SER A 418 9.68 15.13 -0.48
C SER A 418 10.63 16.13 -1.12
N ASN A 419 11.77 16.33 -0.50
CA ASN A 419 12.86 17.14 -1.00
C ASN A 419 14.18 16.48 -0.59
N LEU A 420 14.75 15.71 -1.53
CA LEU A 420 15.97 14.95 -1.30
C LEU A 420 17.09 15.49 -2.17
N ILE A 421 18.27 15.65 -1.61
CA ILE A 421 19.49 15.92 -2.37
C ILE A 421 20.20 14.59 -2.60
N VAL A 422 20.33 14.22 -3.85
CA VAL A 422 21.06 13.01 -4.24
C VAL A 422 22.44 13.42 -4.76
N HIS A 423 23.47 12.99 -4.05
CA HIS A 423 24.86 13.22 -4.43
C HIS A 423 25.41 12.00 -5.15
N VAL A 424 25.77 12.16 -6.42
CA VAL A 424 26.39 11.13 -7.23
C VAL A 424 27.89 11.19 -7.04
N GLY A 425 28.45 10.18 -6.41
CA GLY A 425 29.86 10.10 -6.07
C GLY A 425 30.77 9.70 -7.24
N ASN A 426 32.02 9.40 -6.93
CA ASN A 426 33.07 9.25 -7.95
C ASN A 426 33.07 7.91 -8.69
N ASN A 427 32.31 6.92 -8.25
CA ASN A 427 32.33 5.57 -8.84
C ASN A 427 30.96 5.12 -9.32
N VAL A 428 30.24 6.03 -9.95
CA VAL A 428 28.94 5.75 -10.57
C VAL A 428 29.15 5.64 -12.08
N ARG A 429 28.84 4.47 -12.63
CA ARG A 429 29.04 4.18 -14.04
C ARG A 429 27.76 3.73 -14.71
N ILE A 430 27.55 4.22 -15.93
CA ILE A 430 26.41 3.87 -16.78
C ILE A 430 26.93 3.18 -18.06
N ASP A 431 26.17 2.18 -18.49
CA ASP A 431 26.35 1.52 -19.80
C ASP A 431 24.97 1.49 -20.46
N ALA A 432 24.75 2.43 -21.37
CA ALA A 432 23.45 2.62 -21.99
C ALA A 432 23.62 3.17 -23.41
N PHE A 433 22.93 2.60 -24.36
CA PHE A 433 22.85 3.10 -25.75
C PHE A 433 24.20 3.41 -26.42
N GLY A 434 25.18 2.59 -26.14
CA GLY A 434 26.54 2.76 -26.67
C GLY A 434 27.42 3.71 -25.84
N LEU A 435 26.86 4.36 -24.83
CA LEU A 435 27.62 5.20 -23.92
C LEU A 435 28.08 4.41 -22.71
N LYS A 436 29.39 4.39 -22.46
CA LYS A 436 30.00 3.89 -21.24
C LYS A 436 30.68 5.06 -20.54
N ALA A 437 30.12 5.48 -19.43
CA ALA A 437 30.52 6.73 -18.80
C ALA A 437 30.50 6.65 -17.28
N ARG A 438 31.29 7.51 -16.67
CA ARG A 438 31.21 7.81 -15.26
C ARG A 438 30.34 9.08 -15.05
N LEU A 439 29.51 9.05 -14.06
CA LEU A 439 28.61 10.17 -13.72
C LEU A 439 29.01 10.79 -12.39
N THR A 440 28.87 12.09 -12.30
CA THR A 440 29.00 12.85 -11.05
C THR A 440 27.97 13.97 -11.03
N GLY A 441 27.68 14.49 -9.86
CA GLY A 441 26.81 15.65 -9.71
C GLY A 441 25.89 15.57 -8.51
N ASP A 442 25.06 16.57 -8.41
CA ASP A 442 24.04 16.67 -7.38
C ASP A 442 22.69 16.91 -8.02
N LEU A 443 21.69 16.14 -7.57
CA LEU A 443 20.31 16.30 -7.98
C LEU A 443 19.43 16.61 -6.79
N ASN A 444 18.54 17.58 -6.96
CA ASN A 444 17.46 17.82 -6.01
C ASN A 444 16.20 17.11 -6.52
N VAL A 445 15.75 16.10 -5.77
CA VAL A 445 14.57 15.30 -6.07
C VAL A 445 13.42 15.83 -5.23
N VAL A 446 12.43 16.41 -5.89
CA VAL A 446 11.26 17.02 -5.25
C VAL A 446 10.02 16.27 -5.69
N GLN A 447 9.22 15.87 -4.73
CA GLN A 447 7.90 15.31 -4.99
C GLN A 447 6.85 16.09 -4.21
N ASP A 448 5.80 16.50 -4.90
CA ASP A 448 4.67 17.23 -4.34
C ASP A 448 3.37 16.81 -5.04
N LYS A 449 2.30 17.57 -4.87
CA LYS A 449 1.00 17.30 -5.53
C LYS A 449 1.09 17.36 -7.05
N GLN A 450 2.10 18.03 -7.60
CA GLN A 450 2.30 18.18 -9.04
C GLN A 450 3.10 17.01 -9.63
N GLY A 451 3.65 16.15 -8.80
CA GLY A 451 4.41 14.97 -9.19
C GLY A 451 5.89 15.07 -8.85
N LEU A 452 6.67 14.22 -9.50
CA LEU A 452 8.11 14.11 -9.31
C LEU A 452 8.85 15.14 -10.16
N GLY A 453 9.74 15.91 -9.54
CA GLY A 453 10.62 16.85 -10.23
C GLY A 453 12.08 16.61 -9.87
N LEU A 454 12.96 16.75 -10.87
CA LEU A 454 14.40 16.72 -10.68
C LEU A 454 14.99 18.08 -11.05
N ASN A 455 15.87 18.60 -10.21
CA ASN A 455 16.61 19.83 -10.46
C ASN A 455 18.09 19.61 -10.15
N GLY A 456 18.95 20.10 -11.01
CA GLY A 456 20.38 20.00 -10.81
C GLY A 456 21.11 19.55 -12.06
N GLN A 457 22.38 19.29 -11.91
CA GLN A 457 23.27 18.98 -13.03
C GLN A 457 24.01 17.68 -12.75
N ILE A 458 23.95 16.78 -13.74
CA ILE A 458 24.79 15.58 -13.79
C ILE A 458 25.88 15.82 -14.82
N ASN A 459 27.11 15.54 -14.44
CA ASN A 459 28.28 15.67 -15.30
C ASN A 459 28.81 14.29 -15.70
N ILE A 460 29.40 14.23 -16.87
CA ILE A 460 30.10 13.06 -17.39
C ILE A 460 31.59 13.42 -17.47
N PRO A 461 32.37 13.19 -16.39
CA PRO A 461 33.79 13.56 -16.40
C PRO A 461 34.65 12.67 -17.29
N GLU A 462 34.23 11.44 -17.52
CA GLU A 462 34.87 10.55 -18.47
C GLU A 462 33.81 9.62 -19.09
N GLY A 463 33.98 9.33 -20.35
CA GLY A 463 33.07 8.43 -21.03
C GLY A 463 33.51 8.14 -22.45
N ARG A 464 32.99 7.03 -22.98
CA ARG A 464 33.19 6.64 -24.37
C ARG A 464 31.84 6.39 -25.00
N PHE A 465 31.67 6.88 -26.19
CA PHE A 465 30.45 6.72 -26.96
C PHE A 465 30.76 6.00 -28.26
N HIS A 466 30.18 4.84 -28.44
CA HIS A 466 30.31 4.08 -29.69
C HIS A 466 29.15 4.45 -30.61
N ALA A 467 29.48 5.12 -31.69
CA ALA A 467 28.52 5.56 -32.70
C ALA A 467 29.18 5.58 -34.06
N TYR A 468 28.43 5.27 -35.10
CA TYR A 468 28.86 5.31 -36.49
C TYR A 468 30.13 4.47 -36.77
N GLY A 469 30.30 3.35 -36.03
CA GLY A 469 31.48 2.51 -36.15
C GLY A 469 32.76 3.10 -35.54
N GLN A 470 32.64 4.20 -34.79
CA GLN A 470 33.78 4.88 -34.19
C GLN A 470 33.61 4.93 -32.67
N ASP A 471 34.72 4.81 -31.96
CA ASP A 471 34.77 5.06 -30.53
C ASP A 471 35.14 6.52 -30.28
N LEU A 472 34.20 7.27 -29.73
CA LEU A 472 34.36 8.66 -29.41
C LEU A 472 34.62 8.83 -27.91
N ILE A 473 35.42 9.82 -27.57
CA ILE A 473 35.71 10.16 -26.17
C ILE A 473 34.83 11.34 -25.76
N VAL A 474 34.11 11.20 -24.67
CA VAL A 474 33.33 12.31 -24.14
C VAL A 474 34.27 13.36 -23.54
N ARG A 475 34.33 14.50 -24.16
CA ARG A 475 35.15 15.66 -23.74
C ARG A 475 34.38 16.55 -22.79
N LYS A 476 33.09 16.75 -23.05
CA LYS A 476 32.16 17.54 -22.22
C LYS A 476 30.86 16.79 -22.13
N GLY A 477 30.34 16.63 -20.94
CA GLY A 477 29.05 15.98 -20.72
C GLY A 477 28.32 16.65 -19.57
N GLU A 478 27.18 17.21 -19.86
CA GLU A 478 26.31 17.85 -18.90
C GLU A 478 24.86 17.51 -19.19
N LEU A 479 24.14 17.11 -18.15
CA LEU A 479 22.70 16.93 -18.19
C LEU A 479 22.10 17.87 -17.15
N LEU A 480 21.33 18.86 -17.59
CA LEU A 480 20.69 19.82 -16.73
C LEU A 480 19.21 19.48 -16.56
N PHE A 481 18.84 19.16 -15.34
CA PHE A 481 17.44 18.88 -14.98
C PHE A 481 16.80 20.17 -14.43
N SER A 482 15.60 20.49 -14.92
CA SER A 482 14.87 21.70 -14.53
C SER A 482 13.39 21.42 -14.23
N GLY A 483 13.07 20.23 -13.73
CA GLY A 483 11.74 19.80 -13.37
C GLY A 483 11.41 18.42 -13.91
N PRO A 484 10.99 18.27 -15.17
CA PRO A 484 10.64 16.95 -15.71
C PRO A 484 11.82 15.98 -15.67
N PRO A 485 11.67 14.79 -15.03
CA PRO A 485 12.78 13.83 -14.92
C PRO A 485 13.16 13.16 -16.24
N ASP A 486 12.27 13.15 -17.21
CA ASP A 486 12.45 12.56 -18.53
C ASP A 486 12.96 13.55 -19.58
N GLN A 487 13.10 14.82 -19.26
CA GLN A 487 13.46 15.88 -20.16
C GLN A 487 14.64 16.75 -19.67
N PRO A 488 15.81 16.15 -19.39
CA PRO A 488 16.99 16.97 -19.10
C PRO A 488 17.44 17.70 -20.36
N TYR A 489 18.04 18.86 -20.17
CA TYR A 489 18.76 19.56 -21.24
C TYR A 489 20.14 18.95 -21.40
N LEU A 490 20.46 18.50 -22.62
CA LEU A 490 21.73 17.86 -22.93
C LEU A 490 22.75 18.87 -23.44
N ASN A 491 23.99 18.70 -23.03
CA ASN A 491 25.12 19.41 -23.59
C ASN A 491 26.34 18.47 -23.56
N ILE A 492 26.47 17.69 -24.61
CA ILE A 492 27.47 16.60 -24.70
C ILE A 492 28.33 16.81 -25.94
N GLU A 493 29.63 16.75 -25.75
CA GLU A 493 30.60 16.72 -26.84
C GLU A 493 31.41 15.43 -26.77
N ALA A 494 31.37 14.66 -27.83
CA ALA A 494 32.16 13.46 -27.98
C ALA A 494 33.11 13.61 -29.20
N ILE A 495 34.37 13.38 -28.98
CA ILE A 495 35.41 13.62 -30.00
C ILE A 495 36.09 12.32 -30.37
N ARG A 496 36.59 12.27 -31.59
CA ARG A 496 37.52 11.23 -32.01
C ARG A 496 38.81 11.34 -31.19
N ASN A 497 39.42 10.21 -30.84
CA ASN A 497 40.69 10.21 -30.12
C ASN A 497 41.72 11.11 -30.82
N PRO A 498 42.19 12.17 -30.14
CA PRO A 498 43.17 13.09 -30.75
C PRO A 498 44.45 12.39 -31.22
N ASP A 499 44.87 11.33 -30.53
CA ASP A 499 46.08 10.57 -30.91
C ASP A 499 45.91 9.80 -32.21
N ALA A 500 44.68 9.56 -32.64
CA ALA A 500 44.34 8.88 -33.88
C ALA A 500 43.85 9.86 -34.98
N THR A 501 44.01 11.15 -34.77
CA THR A 501 43.59 12.20 -35.70
C THR A 501 44.80 13.00 -36.16
N GLU A 502 44.93 13.19 -37.45
CA GLU A 502 46.03 13.97 -38.05
C GLU A 502 45.82 15.49 -37.89
N ASP A 503 46.85 16.25 -38.11
CA ASP A 503 46.86 17.73 -38.21
C ASP A 503 46.43 18.46 -36.94
N ASP A 504 46.52 17.85 -35.76
CA ASP A 504 46.08 18.40 -34.49
C ASP A 504 44.62 18.90 -34.53
N VAL A 505 43.78 18.30 -35.35
CA VAL A 505 42.36 18.62 -35.47
C VAL A 505 41.57 17.84 -34.45
N ILE A 506 40.68 18.55 -33.79
CA ILE A 506 39.64 17.94 -32.93
C ILE A 506 38.37 17.89 -33.75
N ALA A 507 37.85 16.69 -34.00
CA ALA A 507 36.58 16.46 -34.68
C ALA A 507 35.66 15.64 -33.81
N GLY A 508 34.40 16.01 -33.74
CA GLY A 508 33.47 15.34 -32.88
C GLY A 508 32.02 15.62 -33.21
N VAL A 509 31.17 15.09 -32.33
CA VAL A 509 29.72 15.27 -32.37
C VAL A 509 29.30 16.03 -31.13
N ARG A 510 28.47 17.05 -31.32
CA ARG A 510 27.86 17.82 -30.24
C ARG A 510 26.37 17.52 -30.19
N VAL A 511 25.89 17.06 -29.04
CA VAL A 511 24.48 16.83 -28.80
C VAL A 511 23.98 17.87 -27.80
N THR A 512 23.00 18.64 -28.21
CA THR A 512 22.41 19.71 -27.39
C THR A 512 20.87 19.65 -27.44
N GLY A 513 20.22 20.36 -26.54
CA GLY A 513 18.77 20.46 -26.49
C GLY A 513 18.14 19.48 -25.50
N LEU A 514 16.81 19.46 -25.46
CA LEU A 514 16.05 18.58 -24.60
C LEU A 514 16.23 17.10 -25.02
N ALA A 515 16.22 16.19 -24.06
CA ALA A 515 16.46 14.77 -24.30
C ALA A 515 15.43 14.11 -25.22
N ASP A 516 14.23 14.65 -25.29
CA ASP A 516 13.16 14.18 -26.20
C ASP A 516 13.33 14.69 -27.64
N GLU A 517 14.02 15.82 -27.84
CA GLU A 517 14.32 16.41 -29.15
C GLU A 517 15.80 16.82 -29.22
N PRO A 518 16.74 15.88 -29.15
CA PRO A 518 18.15 16.24 -29.19
C PRO A 518 18.57 16.71 -30.56
N LYS A 519 19.47 17.71 -30.60
CA LYS A 519 20.15 18.17 -31.81
C LYS A 519 21.56 17.67 -31.77
N ALA A 520 21.94 16.91 -32.78
CA ALA A 520 23.33 16.52 -32.94
C ALA A 520 23.92 17.20 -34.17
N GLU A 521 25.12 17.69 -34.02
CA GLU A 521 25.86 18.34 -35.09
C GLU A 521 27.34 17.91 -35.05
N ILE A 522 27.96 17.90 -36.18
CA ILE A 522 29.40 17.66 -36.28
C ILE A 522 30.11 19.00 -36.08
N PHE A 523 31.12 18.99 -35.25
CA PHE A 523 31.96 20.16 -35.02
C PHE A 523 33.43 19.82 -35.15
N SER A 524 34.25 20.85 -35.29
CA SER A 524 35.69 20.71 -35.35
C SER A 524 36.39 21.94 -34.75
N ASP A 525 37.62 21.72 -34.30
CA ASP A 525 38.54 22.77 -33.88
C ASP A 525 39.91 22.51 -34.54
N PRO A 526 40.37 23.37 -35.41
CA PRO A 526 39.80 24.61 -35.92
C PRO A 526 38.53 24.39 -36.76
N ALA A 527 37.68 25.44 -36.82
CA ALA A 527 36.47 25.38 -37.61
C ALA A 527 36.75 25.13 -39.09
N MET A 528 36.00 24.25 -39.70
CA MET A 528 36.12 23.87 -41.10
C MET A 528 34.74 23.52 -41.67
N SER A 529 34.67 23.20 -42.95
CA SER A 529 33.42 22.72 -43.55
C SER A 529 32.96 21.44 -42.88
N GLN A 530 31.67 21.18 -42.89
CA GLN A 530 31.13 19.96 -42.29
C GLN A 530 31.65 18.70 -42.97
N GLN A 531 31.86 18.75 -44.25
CA GLN A 531 32.46 17.62 -44.99
C GLN A 531 33.88 17.34 -44.52
N ALA A 532 34.68 18.36 -44.33
CA ALA A 532 36.04 18.23 -43.81
C ALA A 532 36.04 17.72 -42.36
N ALA A 533 35.20 18.26 -41.52
CA ALA A 533 35.05 17.82 -40.14
C ALA A 533 34.60 16.35 -40.06
N LEU A 534 33.68 15.94 -40.91
CA LEU A 534 33.23 14.54 -41.00
C LEU A 534 34.33 13.61 -41.44
N SER A 535 35.20 14.05 -42.37
CA SER A 535 36.36 13.27 -42.79
C SER A 535 37.33 13.01 -41.62
N TYR A 536 37.63 14.04 -40.84
CA TYR A 536 38.46 13.88 -39.63
C TYR A 536 37.80 12.98 -38.60
N LEU A 537 36.49 13.11 -38.42
CA LEU A 537 35.72 12.31 -37.45
C LEU A 537 35.76 10.81 -37.80
N LEU A 538 35.54 10.48 -39.06
CA LEU A 538 35.40 9.08 -39.51
C LEU A 538 36.71 8.44 -39.91
N ARG A 539 37.63 9.20 -40.46
CA ARG A 539 38.90 8.69 -40.99
C ARG A 539 40.13 9.16 -40.23
N GLY A 540 39.99 10.21 -39.44
CA GLY A 540 41.14 10.84 -38.79
C GLY A 540 42.04 11.66 -39.73
N GLN A 541 41.58 11.91 -40.93
CA GLN A 541 42.33 12.57 -41.99
C GLN A 541 41.51 13.65 -42.67
N GLY A 542 42.16 14.65 -43.25
CA GLY A 542 41.51 15.65 -44.04
C GLY A 542 40.97 15.10 -45.35
N LEU A 543 40.12 15.88 -46.00
CA LEU A 543 39.67 15.60 -47.35
C LEU A 543 40.88 15.60 -48.31
N GLU A 544 41.04 14.53 -49.07
CA GLU A 544 41.93 14.57 -50.22
C GLU A 544 41.30 15.47 -51.27
N SER A 545 42.13 16.11 -52.13
CA SER A 545 41.68 17.11 -53.10
C SER A 545 40.84 16.54 -54.26
N ASP A 546 40.16 15.43 -54.05
CA ASP A 546 39.36 14.74 -55.04
C ASP A 546 37.87 15.07 -54.87
N GLN A 547 37.17 15.40 -55.94
CA GLN A 547 35.74 15.74 -55.94
C GLN A 547 34.86 14.59 -55.42
N SER A 548 35.30 13.35 -55.55
CA SER A 548 34.59 12.18 -55.05
C SER A 548 34.51 12.15 -53.52
N ASP A 549 35.56 12.60 -52.81
CA ASP A 549 35.56 12.65 -51.34
C ASP A 549 34.58 13.66 -50.79
N SER A 550 34.42 14.84 -51.43
CA SER A 550 33.44 15.85 -50.99
C SER A 550 32.02 15.36 -51.16
N ALA A 551 31.71 14.67 -52.26
CA ALA A 551 30.37 14.10 -52.50
C ALA A 551 30.08 12.96 -51.52
N ALA A 552 31.05 12.13 -51.22
CA ALA A 552 30.96 11.05 -50.25
C ALA A 552 30.68 11.58 -48.83
N MET A 553 31.39 12.64 -48.41
CA MET A 553 31.19 13.25 -47.12
C MET A 553 29.81 13.95 -46.99
N THR A 554 29.33 14.53 -48.08
CA THR A 554 27.97 15.08 -48.11
C THR A 554 26.94 13.98 -47.92
N SER A 555 27.11 12.82 -48.55
CA SER A 555 26.23 11.67 -48.40
C SER A 555 26.27 11.12 -46.95
N MET A 556 27.44 11.10 -46.30
CA MET A 556 27.56 10.72 -44.90
C MET A 556 26.88 11.71 -43.96
N LEU A 557 26.95 13.01 -44.21
CA LEU A 557 26.22 14.02 -43.43
C LEU A 557 24.71 13.82 -43.52
N ILE A 558 24.23 13.49 -44.71
CA ILE A 558 22.81 13.13 -44.89
C ILE A 558 22.50 11.87 -44.11
N GLY A 559 23.37 10.87 -44.12
CA GLY A 559 23.22 9.64 -43.34
C GLY A 559 23.17 9.90 -41.83
N LEU A 560 23.99 10.82 -41.31
CA LEU A 560 23.94 11.21 -39.89
C LEU A 560 22.63 11.92 -39.55
N GLY A 561 22.14 12.83 -40.38
CA GLY A 561 20.84 13.46 -40.20
C GLY A 561 19.70 12.44 -40.25
N VAL A 562 19.82 11.45 -41.12
CA VAL A 562 18.88 10.34 -41.26
C VAL A 562 18.92 9.41 -40.02
N ALA A 563 20.11 9.14 -39.47
CA ALA A 563 20.22 8.35 -38.24
C ALA A 563 19.54 9.02 -37.04
N GLN A 564 19.62 10.34 -36.94
CA GLN A 564 18.84 11.10 -35.91
C GLN A 564 17.33 11.01 -36.13
N SER A 565 16.92 10.88 -37.38
CA SER A 565 15.50 10.76 -37.76
C SER A 565 14.99 9.32 -37.66
N GLY A 566 15.84 8.36 -37.27
CA GLY A 566 15.50 6.94 -37.26
C GLY A 566 14.26 6.58 -36.45
N GLN A 567 14.06 7.22 -35.32
CA GLN A 567 12.84 7.03 -34.51
C GLN A 567 11.60 7.59 -35.21
N ILE A 568 11.73 8.72 -35.87
CA ILE A 568 10.65 9.35 -36.65
C ILE A 568 10.31 8.48 -37.85
N VAL A 569 11.32 7.94 -38.53
CA VAL A 569 11.16 7.04 -39.67
C VAL A 569 10.47 5.74 -39.27
N GLY A 570 10.79 5.18 -38.12
CA GLY A 570 10.09 4.02 -37.56
C GLY A 570 8.61 4.24 -37.37
N LYS A 571 8.23 5.38 -36.82
CA LYS A 571 6.83 5.76 -36.63
C LYS A 571 6.09 6.00 -37.96
N ILE A 572 6.75 6.59 -38.94
CA ILE A 572 6.19 6.75 -40.28
C ILE A 572 5.96 5.40 -40.95
N GLY A 573 6.89 4.47 -40.79
CA GLY A 573 6.78 3.11 -41.31
C GLY A 573 5.56 2.38 -40.77
N GLU A 574 5.29 2.48 -39.49
CA GLU A 574 4.10 1.90 -38.83
C GLU A 574 2.81 2.45 -39.43
N THR A 575 2.77 3.76 -39.72
CA THR A 575 1.62 4.42 -40.32
C THR A 575 1.30 3.90 -41.72
N PHE A 576 2.31 3.50 -42.49
CA PHE A 576 2.17 2.97 -43.85
C PHE A 576 2.17 1.44 -43.93
N GLY A 577 2.13 0.74 -42.79
CA GLY A 577 2.07 -0.72 -42.76
C GLY A 577 3.40 -1.41 -43.03
N VAL A 578 4.50 -0.69 -42.94
CA VAL A 578 5.85 -1.24 -43.02
C VAL A 578 6.41 -1.41 -41.64
N SER A 579 6.58 -2.64 -41.20
CA SER A 579 7.12 -2.93 -39.87
C SER A 579 8.65 -2.88 -39.86
N ASN A 580 9.23 -2.45 -38.73
CA ASN A 580 10.67 -2.35 -38.51
C ASN A 580 11.41 -1.53 -39.57
N LEU A 581 10.80 -0.40 -39.97
CA LEU A 581 11.47 0.54 -40.86
C LEU A 581 12.69 1.14 -40.16
N ALA A 582 13.86 0.91 -40.69
CA ALA A 582 15.13 1.30 -40.09
C ALA A 582 16.06 1.93 -41.14
N LEU A 583 16.89 2.83 -40.64
CA LEU A 583 17.98 3.44 -41.39
C LEU A 583 19.30 2.95 -40.84
N ASP A 584 20.16 2.47 -41.72
CA ASP A 584 21.46 1.92 -41.33
C ASP A 584 22.49 2.19 -42.43
N THR A 585 23.73 1.92 -42.11
CA THR A 585 24.83 1.94 -43.06
C THR A 585 25.33 0.53 -43.29
N GLN A 586 25.53 0.11 -44.54
CA GLN A 586 26.08 -1.18 -44.90
C GLN A 586 27.31 -1.00 -45.79
N GLY A 587 28.21 -1.96 -45.69
CA GLY A 587 29.42 -1.99 -46.50
C GLY A 587 30.63 -1.39 -45.78
N VAL A 588 31.79 -1.63 -46.35
CA VAL A 588 33.10 -1.19 -45.82
C VAL A 588 33.86 -0.48 -46.95
N GLY A 589 34.47 0.67 -46.62
CA GLY A 589 35.25 1.44 -47.57
C GLY A 589 34.43 2.02 -48.72
N ASP A 590 34.86 1.82 -49.94
CA ASP A 590 34.24 2.39 -51.15
C ASP A 590 32.85 1.81 -51.46
N SER A 591 32.46 0.71 -50.83
CA SER A 591 31.17 0.05 -50.99
C SER A 591 30.14 0.42 -49.90
N SER A 592 30.45 1.42 -49.08
CA SER A 592 29.56 1.85 -48.02
C SER A 592 28.25 2.47 -48.58
N GLN A 593 27.13 2.12 -48.01
CA GLN A 593 25.79 2.54 -48.43
C GLN A 593 24.95 2.99 -47.23
N VAL A 594 24.08 3.97 -47.46
CA VAL A 594 22.95 4.26 -46.55
C VAL A 594 21.78 3.42 -46.98
N VAL A 595 21.22 2.62 -46.08
CA VAL A 595 20.21 1.64 -46.40
C VAL A 595 18.96 1.94 -45.59
N VAL A 596 17.82 2.02 -46.28
CA VAL A 596 16.46 2.00 -45.68
C VAL A 596 15.98 0.56 -45.79
N SER A 597 15.61 -0.04 -44.68
CA SER A 597 15.07 -1.41 -44.66
C SER A 597 13.76 -1.48 -43.90
N GLY A 598 12.90 -2.39 -44.29
CA GLY A 598 11.63 -2.64 -43.60
C GLY A 598 10.98 -3.93 -44.08
N TYR A 599 10.04 -4.43 -43.32
CA TYR A 599 9.25 -5.62 -43.65
C TYR A 599 7.88 -5.21 -44.19
N VAL A 600 7.59 -5.51 -45.46
CA VAL A 600 6.31 -5.25 -46.10
C VAL A 600 5.29 -6.39 -45.85
N LEU A 601 5.81 -7.60 -45.64
CA LEU A 601 5.05 -8.80 -45.25
C LEU A 601 5.89 -9.58 -44.23
N PRO A 602 5.26 -10.45 -43.41
CA PRO A 602 6.05 -11.31 -42.53
C PRO A 602 7.06 -12.13 -43.31
N GLY A 603 8.34 -11.96 -42.98
CA GLY A 603 9.44 -12.66 -43.64
C GLY A 603 9.97 -12.01 -44.92
N LEU A 604 9.32 -10.99 -45.48
CA LEU A 604 9.77 -10.27 -46.67
C LEU A 604 10.34 -8.92 -46.29
N GLN A 605 11.66 -8.80 -46.36
CA GLN A 605 12.39 -7.57 -46.10
C GLN A 605 12.74 -6.88 -47.42
N VAL A 606 12.50 -5.58 -47.50
CA VAL A 606 12.89 -4.72 -48.59
C VAL A 606 13.99 -3.78 -48.09
N LYS A 607 15.12 -3.75 -48.80
CA LYS A 607 16.23 -2.85 -48.51
C LYS A 607 16.49 -1.99 -49.73
N TYR A 608 16.56 -0.67 -49.54
CA TYR A 608 16.99 0.26 -50.56
C TYR A 608 18.25 0.99 -50.09
N GLY A 609 19.33 0.76 -50.77
CA GLY A 609 20.62 1.33 -50.45
C GLY A 609 21.11 2.31 -51.51
N VAL A 610 21.68 3.42 -51.07
CA VAL A 610 22.37 4.39 -51.94
C VAL A 610 23.83 4.44 -51.53
N GLY A 611 24.71 4.24 -52.50
CA GLY A 611 26.15 4.28 -52.27
C GLY A 611 26.60 5.63 -51.74
N ILE A 612 27.48 5.60 -50.73
CA ILE A 612 28.07 6.81 -50.14
C ILE A 612 29.21 7.33 -51.01
N PHE A 613 29.99 6.41 -51.55
CA PHE A 613 31.17 6.71 -52.37
C PHE A 613 30.95 6.54 -53.87
N ASP A 614 29.80 5.99 -54.24
CA ASP A 614 29.47 5.67 -55.60
C ASP A 614 27.94 5.93 -55.79
N SER A 615 27.52 6.32 -56.97
CA SER A 615 26.13 6.70 -57.24
C SER A 615 25.21 5.52 -57.54
N ILE A 616 25.59 4.31 -57.17
CA ILE A 616 24.80 3.10 -57.41
C ILE A 616 23.73 2.97 -56.34
N ALA A 617 22.47 2.90 -56.79
CA ALA A 617 21.34 2.54 -55.95
C ALA A 617 21.11 1.02 -56.03
N THR A 618 20.91 0.38 -54.90
CA THR A 618 20.70 -1.07 -54.83
C THR A 618 19.36 -1.34 -54.15
N LEU A 619 18.50 -2.13 -54.82
CA LEU A 619 17.26 -2.62 -54.27
C LEU A 619 17.42 -4.11 -53.95
N THR A 620 17.25 -4.48 -52.68
CA THR A 620 17.36 -5.86 -52.25
C THR A 620 16.01 -6.33 -51.69
N LEU A 621 15.54 -7.48 -52.20
CA LEU A 621 14.39 -8.18 -51.64
C LEU A 621 14.88 -9.45 -50.97
N ARG A 622 14.58 -9.62 -49.72
CA ARG A 622 15.02 -10.79 -48.94
C ARG A 622 13.81 -11.48 -48.32
N TYR A 623 13.57 -12.73 -48.71
CA TYR A 623 12.47 -13.54 -48.23
C TYR A 623 12.97 -14.69 -47.38
N ARG A 624 12.43 -14.86 -46.18
CA ARG A 624 12.75 -15.93 -45.26
C ARG A 624 11.96 -17.19 -45.63
N LEU A 625 12.64 -18.23 -46.11
CA LEU A 625 12.06 -19.53 -46.42
C LEU A 625 11.99 -20.42 -45.18
N MET A 626 13.03 -20.44 -44.38
CA MET A 626 13.19 -21.24 -43.17
C MET A 626 14.13 -20.50 -42.21
N PRO A 627 14.17 -20.85 -40.92
CA PRO A 627 15.18 -20.30 -40.02
C PRO A 627 16.58 -20.49 -40.62
N LYS A 628 17.33 -19.40 -40.75
CA LYS A 628 18.68 -19.33 -41.37
C LYS A 628 18.76 -19.64 -42.88
N LEU A 629 17.63 -19.72 -43.57
CA LEU A 629 17.61 -19.87 -45.03
C LEU A 629 16.76 -18.75 -45.66
N TYR A 630 17.39 -17.96 -46.49
CA TYR A 630 16.81 -16.81 -47.16
C TYR A 630 16.97 -16.89 -48.66
N LEU A 631 15.94 -16.40 -49.35
CA LEU A 631 16.03 -16.11 -50.79
C LEU A 631 16.24 -14.63 -50.97
N GLU A 632 17.31 -14.24 -51.64
CA GLU A 632 17.70 -12.84 -51.83
C GLU A 632 17.83 -12.53 -53.31
N ALA A 633 17.20 -11.41 -53.72
CA ALA A 633 17.31 -10.84 -55.04
C ALA A 633 17.83 -9.42 -54.93
N VAL A 634 18.86 -9.07 -55.64
CA VAL A 634 19.53 -7.76 -55.63
C VAL A 634 19.28 -7.01 -56.92
#